data_bc525d35e046817b5bcba24106b46e22
#
_entry.id   bc525d35e046817b5bcba24106b46e22
#
_cell.length_a   1.000
_cell.length_b   1.000
_cell.length_c   1.000
_cell.angle_alpha   90.00
_cell.angle_beta   90.00
_cell.angle_gamma   90.00
#
_symmetry.space_group_name_H-M   'P 1'
#
loop_
_entity.id
_entity.type
_entity.pdbx_description
1 polymer ?
#
loop_
_entity_poly.entity_id
_entity_poly.type
_entity_poly.pdbx_seq_one_letter_code
_entity_poly.pdbx_strand_id
1 'polypeptide(L)'
;MSIQNFVFLKDKQLLSGANLEGALNEHELALILPDSFDLTSEALLRVDIKFETLPCVFDYALADYQHKDWSWSDEDAERFADCEAVAMFNCFSNAQEIMALMVTSCVLAQHIDGLLYAPVFHDGLIESHEAMDLLHKHYDDIKSQFNGVSKLR
;
A
#
# COMPACT_ATOMS: atom_id res chain seq x y z
N MET A 1 0.95 -6.40 16.85
CA MET A 1 0.67 -7.05 15.55
C MET A 1 0.96 -6.06 14.43
N SER A 2 1.64 -6.51 13.40
CA SER A 2 1.91 -5.66 12.24
C SER A 2 0.98 -6.01 11.09
N ILE A 3 0.69 -5.02 10.26
CA ILE A 3 -0.12 -5.15 9.06
C ILE A 3 0.77 -4.86 7.87
N GLN A 4 0.72 -5.74 6.87
CA GLN A 4 1.59 -5.66 5.70
C GLN A 4 0.76 -5.70 4.43
N ASN A 5 1.06 -4.78 3.52
CA ASN A 5 0.56 -4.81 2.15
C ASN A 5 1.73 -4.86 1.18
N PHE A 6 1.51 -5.52 0.06
CA PHE A 6 2.54 -5.74 -0.96
C PHE A 6 2.00 -5.36 -2.33
N VAL A 7 2.80 -4.61 -3.09
CA VAL A 7 2.48 -4.29 -4.48
C VAL A 7 3.57 -4.89 -5.36
N PHE A 8 3.19 -5.86 -6.19
CA PHE A 8 4.09 -6.57 -7.09
C PHE A 8 4.11 -5.89 -8.45
N LEU A 9 5.30 -5.66 -8.99
CA LEU A 9 5.45 -4.93 -10.25
C LEU A 9 6.45 -5.61 -11.19
N LYS A 10 6.23 -5.40 -12.49
CA LYS A 10 7.04 -6.01 -13.54
C LYS A 10 8.34 -5.28 -13.81
N ASP A 11 8.38 -3.97 -13.51
CA ASP A 11 9.53 -3.13 -13.82
C ASP A 11 9.71 -2.06 -12.74
N LYS A 12 10.87 -2.07 -12.08
CA LYS A 12 11.23 -1.09 -11.05
C LYS A 12 11.18 0.35 -11.57
N GLN A 13 11.43 0.55 -12.87
CA GLN A 13 11.41 1.88 -13.46
C GLN A 13 10.04 2.54 -13.40
N LEU A 14 8.97 1.76 -13.26
CA LEU A 14 7.62 2.28 -13.06
C LEU A 14 7.53 3.16 -11.82
N LEU A 15 8.33 2.87 -10.81
CA LEU A 15 8.34 3.63 -9.55
C LEU A 15 9.08 4.95 -9.67
N SER A 16 10.15 5.01 -10.47
CA SER A 16 10.96 6.22 -10.59
C SER A 16 10.21 7.36 -11.29
N GLY A 17 9.25 7.02 -12.14
CA GLY A 17 8.40 8.01 -12.82
C GLY A 17 7.02 8.18 -12.19
N ALA A 18 6.73 7.46 -11.10
CA ALA A 18 5.41 7.47 -10.50
C ALA A 18 5.14 8.78 -9.76
N ASN A 19 4.05 9.45 -10.12
CA ASN A 19 3.56 10.63 -9.39
C ASN A 19 2.46 10.20 -8.43
N LEU A 20 2.87 9.64 -7.30
CA LEU A 20 1.94 9.13 -6.31
C LEU A 20 1.10 10.26 -5.69
N GLU A 21 1.71 11.42 -5.44
CA GLU A 21 1.00 12.58 -4.90
C GLU A 21 -0.11 13.04 -5.86
N GLY A 22 0.19 13.11 -7.17
CA GLY A 22 -0.80 13.44 -8.18
C GLY A 22 -1.93 12.43 -8.22
N ALA A 23 -1.62 11.14 -8.12
CA ALA A 23 -2.63 10.07 -8.09
C ALA A 23 -3.51 10.16 -6.85
N LEU A 24 -2.93 10.47 -5.69
CA LEU A 24 -3.70 10.69 -4.46
C LEU A 24 -4.67 11.87 -4.61
N ASN A 25 -4.21 12.96 -5.23
CA ASN A 25 -5.05 14.14 -5.48
C ASN A 25 -6.20 13.84 -6.44
N GLU A 26 -5.95 13.03 -7.47
CA GLU A 26 -7.00 12.62 -8.42
C GLU A 26 -8.14 11.86 -7.73
N HIS A 27 -7.81 11.08 -6.69
CA HIS A 27 -8.81 10.33 -5.92
C HIS A 27 -9.37 11.12 -4.73
N GLU A 28 -9.00 12.40 -4.62
CA GLU A 28 -9.47 13.29 -3.53
C GLU A 28 -9.16 12.74 -2.14
N LEU A 29 -8.03 12.06 -2.00
CA LEU A 29 -7.60 11.49 -0.73
C LEU A 29 -6.71 12.47 0.04
N ALA A 30 -7.05 12.70 1.30
CA ALA A 30 -6.40 13.70 2.15
C ALA A 30 -5.14 13.15 2.82
N LEU A 31 -4.25 12.58 2.01
CA LEU A 31 -2.98 12.02 2.47
C LEU A 31 -1.82 12.86 1.95
N ILE A 32 -0.95 13.29 2.86
CA ILE A 32 0.23 14.07 2.52
C ILE A 32 1.47 13.22 2.77
N LEU A 33 2.22 12.94 1.70
CA LEU A 33 3.48 12.22 1.76
C LEU A 33 4.65 13.20 1.87
N PRO A 34 5.73 12.84 2.57
CA PRO A 34 6.92 13.68 2.60
C PRO A 34 7.64 13.66 1.26
N ASP A 35 8.28 14.78 0.90
CA ASP A 35 9.07 14.88 -0.33
C ASP A 35 10.21 13.87 -0.35
N SER A 36 10.68 13.45 0.82
CA SER A 36 11.76 12.48 0.97
C SER A 36 11.34 11.03 0.71
N PHE A 37 10.05 10.77 0.48
CA PHE A 37 9.58 9.41 0.25
C PHE A 37 10.02 8.92 -1.12
N ASP A 38 10.95 7.96 -1.12
CA ASP A 38 11.53 7.38 -2.33
C ASP A 38 10.99 5.95 -2.51
N LEU A 39 10.10 5.78 -3.48
CA LEU A 39 9.51 4.47 -3.80
C LEU A 39 10.54 3.46 -4.30
N THR A 40 11.71 3.92 -4.74
CA THR A 40 12.77 3.03 -5.23
C THR A 40 13.74 2.59 -4.13
N SER A 41 13.53 3.02 -2.89
CA SER A 41 14.45 2.70 -1.80
C SER A 41 14.44 1.21 -1.45
N GLU A 42 15.60 0.59 -1.55
CA GLU A 42 15.80 -0.81 -1.12
C GLU A 42 16.07 -0.89 0.38
N ALA A 43 16.48 0.21 0.99
CA ALA A 43 16.63 0.30 2.43
C ALA A 43 15.27 0.59 3.07
N LEU A 44 15.06 0.05 4.26
CA LEU A 44 13.81 0.31 5.00
C LEU A 44 13.69 1.79 5.33
N LEU A 45 12.59 2.40 4.89
CA LEU A 45 12.25 3.78 5.18
C LEU A 45 11.11 3.84 6.17
N ARG A 46 11.24 4.71 7.16
CA ARG A 46 10.11 5.10 8.00
C ARG A 46 9.50 6.36 7.37
N VAL A 47 8.26 6.26 6.93
CA VAL A 47 7.59 7.32 6.19
C VAL A 47 6.62 8.06 7.12
N ASP A 48 6.96 9.31 7.43
CA ASP A 48 6.11 10.19 8.24
C ASP A 48 5.10 10.88 7.32
N ILE A 49 3.84 10.66 7.58
CA ILE A 49 2.75 11.13 6.73
C ILE A 49 1.68 11.83 7.56
N LYS A 50 0.80 12.55 6.87
CA LYS A 50 -0.39 13.13 7.50
C LYS A 50 -1.63 12.67 6.73
N PHE A 51 -2.59 12.12 7.45
CA PHE A 51 -3.90 11.81 6.93
C PHE A 51 -4.94 12.69 7.62
N GLU A 52 -5.60 13.57 6.86
CA GLU A 52 -6.54 14.56 7.40
C GLU A 52 -5.94 15.35 8.58
N THR A 53 -4.69 15.78 8.46
CA THR A 53 -3.90 16.50 9.47
C THR A 53 -3.42 15.65 10.66
N LEU A 54 -3.81 14.39 10.75
CA LEU A 54 -3.34 13.48 11.80
C LEU A 54 -1.99 12.89 11.39
N PRO A 55 -0.95 13.03 12.23
CA PRO A 55 0.35 12.42 11.94
C PRO A 55 0.28 10.92 12.12
N CYS A 56 0.88 10.19 11.19
CA CYS A 56 1.00 8.75 11.26
C CYS A 56 2.25 8.29 10.51
N VAL A 57 2.55 7.02 10.61
CA VAL A 57 3.79 6.48 10.05
C VAL A 57 3.55 5.08 9.50
N PHE A 58 4.20 4.75 8.41
CA PHE A 58 4.37 3.35 7.98
C PHE A 58 5.82 3.13 7.56
N ASP A 59 6.22 1.87 7.50
CA ASP A 59 7.53 1.50 6.99
C ASP A 59 7.38 1.03 5.54
N TYR A 60 8.38 1.34 4.72
CA TYR A 60 8.39 1.02 3.30
C TYR A 60 9.76 0.51 2.87
N ALA A 61 9.78 -0.50 2.00
CA ALA A 61 11.00 -0.92 1.32
C ALA A 61 10.63 -1.56 -0.03
N LEU A 62 11.50 -1.38 -1.02
CA LEU A 62 11.42 -2.07 -2.30
C LEU A 62 12.39 -3.24 -2.27
N ALA A 63 11.93 -4.43 -2.64
CA ALA A 63 12.76 -5.61 -2.72
C ALA A 63 12.65 -6.28 -4.09
N ASP A 64 13.67 -7.06 -4.46
CA ASP A 64 13.57 -7.91 -5.64
C ASP A 64 12.58 -9.03 -5.37
N TYR A 65 11.77 -9.37 -6.37
CA TYR A 65 10.85 -10.49 -6.24
C TYR A 65 11.62 -11.81 -6.32
N GLN A 66 11.45 -12.64 -5.30
CA GLN A 66 12.03 -13.98 -5.24
C GLN A 66 10.90 -14.99 -5.08
N HIS A 67 10.60 -15.71 -6.14
CA HIS A 67 9.47 -16.65 -6.15
C HIS A 67 9.53 -17.66 -4.99
N LYS A 68 10.72 -18.07 -4.59
CA LYS A 68 10.94 -19.03 -3.49
C LYS A 68 10.48 -18.51 -2.13
N ASP A 69 10.36 -17.20 -1.96
CA ASP A 69 9.98 -16.59 -0.69
C ASP A 69 8.44 -16.55 -0.50
N TRP A 70 7.69 -16.99 -1.52
CA TRP A 70 6.24 -16.92 -1.53
C TRP A 70 5.63 -18.28 -1.80
N SER A 71 4.45 -18.52 -1.22
CA SER A 71 3.69 -19.77 -1.39
C SER A 71 2.38 -19.47 -2.11
N TRP A 72 2.45 -19.36 -3.43
CA TRP A 72 1.27 -19.11 -4.26
C TRP A 72 0.66 -20.43 -4.76
N SER A 73 -0.65 -20.41 -5.04
CA SER A 73 -1.27 -21.48 -5.83
C SER A 73 -0.65 -21.51 -7.22
N ASP A 74 -0.78 -22.63 -7.94
CA ASP A 74 -0.24 -22.74 -9.30
C ASP A 74 -0.82 -21.67 -10.22
N GLU A 75 -2.10 -21.39 -10.08
CA GLU A 75 -2.78 -20.33 -10.84
C GLU A 75 -2.19 -18.95 -10.56
N ASP A 76 -2.00 -18.61 -9.28
CA ASP A 76 -1.44 -17.33 -8.90
C ASP A 76 0.05 -17.22 -9.26
N ALA A 77 0.78 -18.33 -9.17
CA ALA A 77 2.22 -18.34 -9.48
C ALA A 77 2.49 -17.90 -10.92
N GLU A 78 1.62 -18.22 -11.86
CA GLU A 78 1.75 -17.80 -13.26
C GLU A 78 1.69 -16.28 -13.42
N ARG A 79 0.98 -15.61 -12.53
CA ARG A 79 0.82 -14.14 -12.57
C ARG A 79 2.11 -13.41 -12.24
N PHE A 80 3.08 -14.09 -11.63
CA PHE A 80 4.36 -13.53 -11.23
C PHE A 80 5.50 -13.86 -12.19
N ALA A 81 5.22 -14.46 -13.34
CA ALA A 81 6.25 -14.88 -14.30
C ALA A 81 7.18 -13.73 -14.70
N ASP A 82 6.63 -12.52 -14.85
CA ASP A 82 7.38 -11.33 -15.24
C ASP A 82 7.60 -10.34 -14.08
N CYS A 83 7.35 -10.79 -12.84
CA CYS A 83 7.48 -9.91 -11.68
C CYS A 83 8.96 -9.66 -11.36
N GLU A 84 9.36 -8.41 -11.32
CA GLU A 84 10.74 -8.00 -10.99
C GLU A 84 10.90 -7.64 -9.53
N ALA A 85 9.91 -6.96 -8.96
CA ALA A 85 10.07 -6.37 -7.63
C ALA A 85 8.77 -6.37 -6.85
N VAL A 86 8.90 -6.18 -5.54
CA VAL A 86 7.78 -6.01 -4.63
C VAL A 86 7.99 -4.78 -3.75
N ALA A 87 6.99 -3.88 -3.75
CA ALA A 87 6.94 -2.73 -2.85
C ALA A 87 6.24 -3.18 -1.57
N MET A 88 6.92 -3.09 -0.44
CA MET A 88 6.45 -3.60 0.84
C MET A 88 6.09 -2.46 1.78
N PHE A 89 4.87 -2.49 2.29
CA PHE A 89 4.34 -1.53 3.26
C PHE A 89 4.04 -2.25 4.57
N ASN A 90 4.45 -1.66 5.68
CA ASN A 90 4.22 -2.25 6.99
C ASN A 90 3.83 -1.18 8.01
N CYS A 91 2.83 -1.46 8.83
CA CYS A 91 2.46 -0.60 9.96
C CYS A 91 2.00 -1.44 11.14
N PHE A 92 1.80 -0.79 12.27
CA PHE A 92 1.19 -1.43 13.43
C PHE A 92 -0.34 -1.25 13.39
N SER A 93 -1.04 -1.65 14.44
CA SER A 93 -2.51 -1.75 14.42
C SER A 93 -3.24 -0.44 14.75
N ASN A 94 -2.59 0.69 14.62
CA ASN A 94 -3.22 2.01 14.78
C ASN A 94 -4.09 2.30 13.55
N ALA A 95 -5.33 2.75 13.76
CA ALA A 95 -6.27 2.97 12.66
C ALA A 95 -5.78 3.99 11.62
N GLN A 96 -5.13 5.07 12.04
CA GLN A 96 -4.60 6.09 11.14
C GLN A 96 -3.47 5.52 10.27
N GLU A 97 -2.60 4.70 10.88
CA GLU A 97 -1.51 4.05 10.15
C GLU A 97 -2.03 3.03 9.15
N ILE A 98 -3.05 2.26 9.53
CA ILE A 98 -3.71 1.31 8.64
C ILE A 98 -4.33 2.03 7.46
N MET A 99 -5.02 3.15 7.70
CA MET A 99 -5.61 3.95 6.62
C MET A 99 -4.53 4.46 5.66
N ALA A 100 -3.45 5.00 6.20
CA ALA A 100 -2.34 5.50 5.38
C ALA A 100 -1.70 4.41 4.53
N LEU A 101 -1.48 3.23 5.11
CA LEU A 101 -0.94 2.07 4.40
C LEU A 101 -1.90 1.60 3.31
N MET A 102 -3.19 1.49 3.60
CA MET A 102 -4.20 1.08 2.63
C MET A 102 -4.32 2.07 1.48
N VAL A 103 -4.43 3.36 1.78
CA VAL A 103 -4.53 4.40 0.75
C VAL A 103 -3.30 4.36 -0.16
N THR A 104 -2.11 4.37 0.43
CA THR A 104 -0.87 4.44 -0.34
C THR A 104 -0.67 3.20 -1.21
N SER A 105 -0.87 2.01 -0.65
CA SER A 105 -0.66 0.76 -1.39
C SER A 105 -1.71 0.55 -2.48
N CYS A 106 -2.98 0.85 -2.22
CA CYS A 106 -4.04 0.70 -3.20
C CYS A 106 -3.87 1.69 -4.37
N VAL A 107 -3.58 2.94 -4.07
CA VAL A 107 -3.36 3.97 -5.10
C VAL A 107 -2.11 3.64 -5.93
N LEU A 108 -1.04 3.19 -5.28
CA LEU A 108 0.17 2.79 -6.00
C LEU A 108 -0.13 1.63 -6.95
N ALA A 109 -0.79 0.58 -6.47
CA ALA A 109 -1.12 -0.59 -7.29
C ALA A 109 -1.93 -0.19 -8.52
N GLN A 110 -2.92 0.66 -8.36
CA GLN A 110 -3.76 1.13 -9.45
C GLN A 110 -2.95 2.00 -10.42
N HIS A 111 -2.11 2.88 -9.90
CA HIS A 111 -1.35 3.84 -10.70
C HIS A 111 -0.29 3.18 -11.60
N ILE A 112 0.40 2.16 -11.10
CA ILE A 112 1.48 1.48 -11.83
C ILE A 112 1.05 0.14 -12.44
N ASP A 113 -0.23 -0.19 -12.39
CA ASP A 113 -0.78 -1.46 -12.88
C ASP A 113 -0.11 -2.67 -12.21
N GLY A 114 0.05 -2.62 -10.89
CA GLY A 114 0.64 -3.69 -10.09
C GLY A 114 -0.40 -4.63 -9.49
N LEU A 115 0.06 -5.79 -9.03
CA LEU A 115 -0.78 -6.72 -8.25
C LEU A 115 -0.68 -6.36 -6.78
N LEU A 116 -1.82 -6.28 -6.12
CA LEU A 116 -1.88 -5.98 -4.68
C LEU A 116 -2.13 -7.26 -3.88
N TYR A 117 -1.37 -7.42 -2.79
CA TYR A 117 -1.61 -8.45 -1.80
C TYR A 117 -1.79 -7.77 -0.44
N ALA A 118 -3.00 -7.83 0.09
CA ALA A 118 -3.37 -7.20 1.36
C ALA A 118 -4.02 -8.26 2.27
N PRO A 119 -3.22 -9.18 2.85
CA PRO A 119 -3.73 -10.40 3.47
C PRO A 119 -4.65 -10.18 4.66
N VAL A 120 -4.55 -9.03 5.34
CA VAL A 120 -5.45 -8.72 6.47
C VAL A 120 -6.85 -8.33 5.99
N PHE A 121 -6.96 -7.79 4.77
CA PHE A 121 -8.22 -7.22 4.27
C PHE A 121 -8.89 -8.07 3.20
N HIS A 122 -8.12 -8.91 2.52
CA HIS A 122 -8.64 -9.69 1.40
C HIS A 122 -7.86 -10.99 1.26
N ASP A 123 -8.56 -12.08 1.00
CA ASP A 123 -7.94 -13.37 0.72
C ASP A 123 -7.59 -13.41 -0.78
N GLY A 124 -6.31 -13.60 -1.08
CA GLY A 124 -5.82 -13.68 -2.45
C GLY A 124 -5.33 -12.37 -3.04
N LEU A 125 -4.91 -12.44 -4.30
CA LEU A 125 -4.38 -11.32 -5.05
C LEU A 125 -5.48 -10.43 -5.62
N ILE A 126 -5.18 -9.14 -5.72
CA ILE A 126 -6.11 -8.13 -6.23
C ILE A 126 -5.48 -7.48 -7.46
N GLU A 127 -6.22 -7.45 -8.57
CA GLU A 127 -5.80 -6.77 -9.79
C GLU A 127 -5.77 -5.26 -9.59
N SER A 128 -4.93 -4.56 -10.36
CA SER A 128 -4.77 -3.12 -10.24
C SER A 128 -6.10 -2.35 -10.35
N HIS A 129 -6.97 -2.78 -11.26
CA HIS A 129 -8.26 -2.11 -11.47
C HIS A 129 -9.26 -2.34 -10.33
N GLU A 130 -9.00 -3.32 -9.47
CA GLU A 130 -9.84 -3.63 -8.31
C GLU A 130 -9.30 -3.04 -7.00
N ALA A 131 -8.09 -2.47 -7.03
CA ALA A 131 -7.43 -1.97 -5.82
C ALA A 131 -8.24 -0.85 -5.14
N MET A 132 -8.80 0.07 -5.92
CA MET A 132 -9.59 1.17 -5.37
C MET A 132 -10.93 0.68 -4.80
N ASP A 133 -11.51 -0.37 -5.37
CA ASP A 133 -12.72 -0.99 -4.82
C ASP A 133 -12.46 -1.58 -3.43
N LEU A 134 -11.30 -2.22 -3.26
CA LEU A 134 -10.89 -2.72 -1.95
C LEU A 134 -10.76 -1.57 -0.94
N LEU A 135 -10.11 -0.48 -1.33
CA LEU A 135 -9.96 0.68 -0.47
C LEU A 135 -11.31 1.24 -0.06
N HIS A 136 -12.21 1.45 -1.01
CA HIS A 136 -13.55 1.99 -0.75
C HIS A 136 -14.35 1.08 0.18
N LYS A 137 -14.21 -0.23 0.02
CA LYS A 137 -14.91 -1.21 0.86
C LYS A 137 -14.53 -1.08 2.34
N HIS A 138 -13.27 -0.78 2.63
CA HIS A 138 -12.76 -0.73 4.01
C HIS A 138 -12.60 0.69 4.55
N TYR A 139 -12.70 1.71 3.70
CA TYR A 139 -12.40 3.09 4.06
C TYR A 139 -13.25 3.57 5.24
N ASP A 140 -14.57 3.43 5.14
CA ASP A 140 -15.47 3.93 6.17
C ASP A 140 -15.30 3.18 7.50
N ASP A 141 -15.07 1.88 7.44
CA ASP A 141 -14.85 1.06 8.64
C ASP A 141 -13.58 1.48 9.38
N ILE A 142 -12.48 1.69 8.65
CA ILE A 142 -11.22 2.12 9.24
C ILE A 142 -11.39 3.54 9.81
N LYS A 143 -12.02 4.43 9.04
CA LYS A 143 -12.23 5.81 9.47
C LYS A 143 -13.13 5.91 10.70
N SER A 144 -14.11 5.03 10.83
CA SER A 144 -14.99 4.99 11.99
C SER A 144 -14.23 4.65 13.27
N GLN A 145 -13.13 3.91 13.17
CA GLN A 145 -12.26 3.61 14.31
C GLN A 145 -11.51 4.84 14.79
N PHE A 146 -11.18 5.79 13.91
CA PHE A 146 -10.62 7.09 14.31
C PHE A 146 -11.60 7.81 15.22
N ASN A 147 -12.84 7.93 14.77
CA ASN A 147 -13.90 8.62 15.50
C ASN A 147 -14.20 7.94 16.83
N GLY A 148 -14.20 6.61 16.85
CA GLY A 148 -14.40 5.82 18.05
C GLY A 148 -13.34 6.06 19.09
N VAL A 149 -12.06 6.08 18.68
CA VAL A 149 -10.93 6.36 19.57
C VAL A 149 -11.01 7.80 20.09
N SER A 150 -11.33 8.75 19.21
CA SER A 150 -11.47 10.17 19.60
C SER A 150 -12.57 10.37 20.65
N LYS A 151 -13.66 9.62 20.53
CA LYS A 151 -14.78 9.71 21.49
C LYS A 151 -14.46 9.16 22.87
N LEU A 152 -13.53 8.23 22.94
CA LEU A 152 -13.11 7.61 24.20
C LEU A 152 -12.12 8.46 24.99
N ARG A 153 -11.60 9.50 24.37
CA ARG A 153 -10.68 10.44 24.99
C ARG A 153 -11.42 11.66 25.54
#